data_a1a0bbe2aaca1e9ed5433b48c8c64540
#
_entry.id   a1a0bbe2aaca1e9ed5433b48c8c64540
#
_cell.length_a   1.000
_cell.length_b   1.000
_cell.length_c   1.000
_cell.angle_alpha   90.00
_cell.angle_beta   90.00
_cell.angle_gamma   90.00
#
_symmetry.space_group_name_H-M   'P 1'
#
loop_
_entity.id
_entity.type
_entity.pdbx_description
1 polymer ?
#
loop_
_entity_poly.entity_id
_entity_poly.type
_entity_poly.pdbx_seq_one_letter_code
_entity_poly.pdbx_strand_id
1 'polypeptide(L)'
;MIEISTIIELMTFGSSTMFGILFISNRFNNRKGNPFLGLFLISLGYFSLQGILYDFYEKEVFRLEVSLFFLVLLFFYLNKTISRTVKNWHYLLFLPGVLMNITTNSLVLNRIMFFHMLYEIFYLLTFLLIVYFFKIFSEHELKLKEFYSSTEKKTLAWLKNLIIIIFSFHFFEFVEAIIPTKRADELEFIFSILYSLFPFSLVYLIGVNAFTQSHIFEYELPYQKTKG
;
A
#
# COMPACT_ATOMS: atom_id res chain seq x y z
N MET A 1 -11.69 -3.11 -28.63
CA MET A 1 -12.67 -2.37 -27.77
C MET A 1 -11.94 -2.10 -26.49
N ILE A 2 -11.89 -0.87 -25.98
CA ILE A 2 -11.23 -0.59 -24.69
C ILE A 2 -12.11 -1.19 -23.61
N GLU A 3 -11.55 -2.06 -22.80
CA GLU A 3 -12.27 -2.70 -21.69
C GLU A 3 -12.52 -1.71 -20.54
N ILE A 4 -13.54 -1.95 -19.74
CA ILE A 4 -13.86 -1.10 -18.58
C ILE A 4 -12.71 -1.11 -17.57
N SER A 5 -12.04 -2.25 -17.39
CA SER A 5 -10.84 -2.41 -16.56
C SER A 5 -9.75 -1.42 -16.97
N THR A 6 -9.43 -1.33 -18.26
CA THR A 6 -8.40 -0.42 -18.79
C THR A 6 -8.74 1.05 -18.53
N ILE A 7 -10.02 1.43 -18.60
CA ILE A 7 -10.45 2.81 -18.25
C ILE A 7 -10.20 3.09 -16.76
N ILE A 8 -10.58 2.16 -15.88
CA ILE A 8 -10.36 2.29 -14.44
C ILE A 8 -8.86 2.39 -14.13
N GLU A 9 -8.03 1.58 -14.78
CA GLU A 9 -6.58 1.59 -14.62
C GLU A 9 -5.94 2.89 -15.08
N LEU A 10 -6.38 3.46 -16.23
CA LEU A 10 -5.93 4.77 -16.70
C LEU A 10 -6.28 5.90 -15.73
N MET A 11 -7.51 5.89 -15.20
CA MET A 11 -7.93 6.85 -14.18
C MET A 11 -7.11 6.70 -12.90
N THR A 12 -6.84 5.47 -12.50
CA THR A 12 -6.02 5.15 -11.32
C THR A 12 -4.59 5.64 -11.52
N PHE A 13 -3.96 5.31 -12.64
CA PHE A 13 -2.60 5.75 -12.97
C PHE A 13 -2.48 7.27 -12.95
N GLY A 14 -3.38 7.99 -13.61
CA GLY A 14 -3.35 9.45 -13.68
C GLY A 14 -3.54 10.10 -12.31
N SER A 15 -4.57 9.69 -11.57
CA SER A 15 -4.90 10.26 -10.27
C SER A 15 -3.86 9.92 -9.19
N SER A 16 -3.39 8.68 -9.13
CA SER A 16 -2.39 8.24 -8.16
C SER A 16 -1.03 8.91 -8.38
N THR A 17 -0.61 9.04 -9.62
CA THR A 17 0.64 9.74 -9.96
C THR A 17 0.55 11.22 -9.58
N MET A 18 -0.55 11.89 -9.93
CA MET A 18 -0.78 13.29 -9.57
C MET A 18 -0.76 13.49 -8.05
N PHE A 19 -1.53 12.72 -7.29
CA PHE A 19 -1.54 12.82 -5.84
C PHE A 19 -0.19 12.43 -5.24
N GLY A 20 0.48 11.41 -5.78
CA GLY A 20 1.80 11.00 -5.34
C GLY A 20 2.83 12.13 -5.43
N ILE A 21 2.88 12.83 -6.56
CA ILE A 21 3.75 14.00 -6.76
C ILE A 21 3.38 15.14 -5.78
N LEU A 22 2.10 15.41 -5.58
CA LEU A 22 1.64 16.42 -4.63
C LEU A 22 2.08 16.13 -3.20
N PHE A 23 1.99 14.87 -2.74
CA PHE A 23 2.47 14.48 -1.41
C PHE A 23 3.99 14.54 -1.27
N ILE A 24 4.76 14.11 -2.29
CA ILE A 24 6.22 14.17 -2.26
C ILE A 24 6.69 15.63 -2.28
N SER A 25 6.06 16.50 -3.07
CA SER A 25 6.43 17.93 -3.14
C SER A 25 6.16 18.72 -1.87
N ASN A 26 5.59 18.07 -0.84
CA ASN A 26 5.30 18.65 0.48
C ASN A 26 4.48 19.96 0.46
N ARG A 27 3.82 20.26 -0.66
CA ARG A 27 2.97 21.47 -0.79
C ARG A 27 1.73 21.40 0.11
N PHE A 28 1.37 20.20 0.57
CA PHE A 28 0.28 19.96 1.52
C PHE A 28 0.87 19.60 2.89
N ASN A 29 0.85 20.51 3.82
CA ASN A 29 1.24 20.30 5.22
C ASN A 29 2.52 19.46 5.40
N ASN A 30 3.65 20.09 5.43
CA ASN A 30 5.04 19.65 5.63
C ASN A 30 5.23 18.45 6.63
N ARG A 31 4.51 17.34 6.41
CA ARG A 31 4.52 16.16 7.29
C ARG A 31 5.62 15.22 6.89
N LYS A 32 6.38 14.78 7.89
CA LYS A 32 7.49 13.83 7.72
C LYS A 32 7.05 12.48 7.09
N GLY A 33 5.77 12.15 7.14
CA GLY A 33 5.20 10.94 6.53
C GLY A 33 4.84 11.08 5.06
N ASN A 34 4.54 12.30 4.58
CA ASN A 34 4.02 12.53 3.23
C ASN A 34 4.85 11.91 2.09
N PRO A 35 6.20 11.92 2.10
CA PRO A 35 6.96 11.26 1.05
C PRO A 35 6.66 9.77 0.90
N PHE A 36 6.42 9.07 2.01
CA PHE A 36 6.10 7.64 1.97
C PHE A 36 4.69 7.37 1.42
N LEU A 37 3.72 8.23 1.76
CA LEU A 37 2.39 8.16 1.16
C LEU A 37 2.43 8.49 -0.33
N GLY A 38 3.22 9.46 -0.72
CA GLY A 38 3.44 9.82 -2.12
C GLY A 38 4.09 8.69 -2.92
N LEU A 39 5.12 8.04 -2.37
CA LEU A 39 5.73 6.86 -2.98
C LEU A 39 4.76 5.68 -3.08
N PHE A 40 3.92 5.47 -2.06
CA PHE A 40 2.86 4.47 -2.10
C PHE A 40 1.89 4.73 -3.26
N LEU A 41 1.44 5.97 -3.44
CA LEU A 41 0.55 6.35 -4.53
C LEU A 41 1.21 6.18 -5.91
N ILE A 42 2.48 6.57 -6.06
CA ILE A 42 3.23 6.34 -7.32
C ILE A 42 3.36 4.84 -7.60
N SER A 43 3.59 4.03 -6.57
CA SER A 43 3.64 2.56 -6.72
C SER A 43 2.29 1.99 -7.17
N LEU A 44 1.17 2.50 -6.65
CA LEU A 44 -0.18 2.12 -7.12
C LEU A 44 -0.40 2.52 -8.58
N GLY A 45 0.05 3.72 -8.98
CA GLY A 45 0.00 4.17 -10.37
C GLY A 45 0.80 3.25 -11.28
N TYR A 46 2.01 2.90 -10.88
CA TYR A 46 2.84 1.97 -11.63
C TYR A 46 2.21 0.57 -11.74
N PHE A 47 1.58 0.08 -10.68
CA PHE A 47 0.86 -1.19 -10.68
C PHE A 47 -0.27 -1.18 -11.73
N SER A 48 -1.09 -0.12 -11.78
CA SER A 48 -2.14 0.04 -12.80
C SER A 48 -1.56 0.21 -14.21
N LEU A 49 -0.43 0.93 -14.37
CA LEU A 49 0.24 1.07 -15.66
C LEU A 49 0.73 -0.28 -16.20
N GLN A 50 1.21 -1.17 -15.34
CA GLN A 50 1.63 -2.52 -15.75
C GLN A 50 0.46 -3.34 -16.31
N GLY A 51 -0.74 -3.26 -15.69
CA GLY A 51 -1.96 -3.89 -16.22
C GLY A 51 -2.25 -3.40 -17.65
N ILE A 52 -2.28 -2.08 -17.83
CA ILE A 52 -2.50 -1.47 -19.16
C ILE A 52 -1.47 -1.94 -20.19
N LEU A 53 -0.17 -1.93 -19.81
CA LEU A 53 0.88 -2.34 -20.75
C LEU A 53 0.79 -3.82 -21.10
N TYR A 54 0.39 -4.67 -20.17
CA TYR A 54 0.16 -6.10 -20.43
C TYR A 54 -0.97 -6.30 -21.46
N ASP A 55 -2.10 -5.60 -21.28
CA ASP A 55 -3.26 -5.70 -22.17
C ASP A 55 -2.94 -5.24 -23.61
N PHE A 56 -2.07 -4.21 -23.76
CA PHE A 56 -1.76 -3.67 -25.10
C PHE A 56 -0.62 -4.38 -25.83
N TYR A 57 0.35 -4.89 -25.10
CA TYR A 57 1.60 -5.37 -25.73
C TYR A 57 1.78 -6.89 -25.68
N GLU A 58 0.93 -7.62 -24.96
CA GLU A 58 1.02 -9.10 -24.78
C GLU A 58 2.44 -9.61 -24.45
N LYS A 59 3.34 -8.74 -24.06
CA LYS A 59 4.74 -9.05 -23.75
C LYS A 59 5.07 -8.60 -22.35
N GLU A 60 5.87 -9.42 -21.66
CA GLU A 60 6.50 -9.04 -20.40
C GLU A 60 7.42 -7.83 -20.62
N VAL A 61 6.89 -6.63 -20.44
CA VAL A 61 7.69 -5.43 -20.20
C VAL A 61 8.36 -5.63 -18.83
N PHE A 62 9.54 -5.02 -18.64
CA PHE A 62 10.25 -5.06 -17.36
C PHE A 62 9.28 -4.91 -16.18
N ARG A 63 9.10 -6.00 -15.41
CA ARG A 63 8.08 -6.12 -14.39
C ARG A 63 8.67 -5.84 -13.02
N LEU A 64 8.24 -4.75 -12.38
CA LEU A 64 8.52 -4.49 -10.98
C LEU A 64 7.33 -4.92 -10.12
N GLU A 65 7.56 -5.84 -9.21
CA GLU A 65 6.56 -6.25 -8.21
C GLU A 65 6.45 -5.18 -7.11
N VAL A 66 5.79 -4.06 -7.45
CA VAL A 66 5.66 -2.89 -6.56
C VAL A 66 4.69 -3.13 -5.41
N SER A 67 3.76 -4.08 -5.53
CA SER A 67 2.82 -4.47 -4.48
C SER A 67 3.52 -4.89 -3.19
N LEU A 68 4.71 -5.48 -3.31
CA LEU A 68 5.56 -5.88 -2.19
C LEU A 68 5.97 -4.71 -1.27
N PHE A 69 5.93 -3.49 -1.78
CA PHE A 69 6.31 -2.29 -1.03
C PHE A 69 5.12 -1.59 -0.37
N PHE A 70 3.88 -1.91 -0.71
CA PHE A 70 2.69 -1.20 -0.24
C PHE A 70 2.61 -1.10 1.28
N LEU A 71 2.64 -2.22 1.97
CA LEU A 71 2.57 -2.25 3.44
C LEU A 71 3.79 -1.63 4.11
N VAL A 72 4.97 -1.79 3.51
CA VAL A 72 6.21 -1.21 4.03
C VAL A 72 6.17 0.31 3.94
N LEU A 73 5.72 0.88 2.82
CA LEU A 73 5.55 2.33 2.66
C LEU A 73 4.53 2.90 3.64
N LEU A 74 3.40 2.20 3.83
CA LEU A 74 2.39 2.58 4.83
C LEU A 74 2.91 2.45 6.27
N PHE A 75 3.77 1.47 6.55
CA PHE A 75 4.44 1.36 7.85
C PHE A 75 5.27 2.62 8.15
N PHE A 76 6.08 3.08 7.20
CA PHE A 76 6.86 4.30 7.36
C PHE A 76 5.96 5.54 7.45
N TYR A 77 4.94 5.63 6.61
CA TYR A 77 3.95 6.70 6.66
C TYR A 77 3.29 6.81 8.04
N LEU A 78 2.73 5.72 8.54
CA LEU A 78 2.05 5.68 9.83
C LEU A 78 2.99 6.09 10.98
N ASN A 79 4.16 5.44 11.08
CA ASN A 79 5.09 5.74 12.18
C ASN A 79 5.57 7.19 12.15
N LYS A 80 5.84 7.75 10.96
CA LYS A 80 6.24 9.17 10.84
C LYS A 80 5.10 10.13 11.15
N THR A 81 3.85 9.76 10.78
CA THR A 81 2.66 10.58 11.04
C THR A 81 2.35 10.67 12.52
N ILE A 82 2.46 9.58 13.27
CA ILE A 82 2.23 9.55 14.73
C ILE A 82 3.51 9.87 15.53
N SER A 83 4.55 10.38 14.86
CA SER A 83 5.83 10.79 15.45
C SER A 83 6.55 9.69 16.25
N ARG A 84 6.35 8.41 15.86
CA ARG A 84 7.15 7.31 16.40
C ARG A 84 8.55 7.29 15.79
N THR A 85 9.52 6.89 16.60
CA THR A 85 10.91 6.75 16.16
C THR A 85 11.04 5.56 15.20
N VAL A 86 11.48 5.84 13.98
CA VAL A 86 11.84 4.82 13.00
C VAL A 86 13.34 4.59 13.10
N LYS A 87 13.75 3.38 13.48
CA LYS A 87 15.16 2.97 13.56
C LYS A 87 15.69 2.57 12.18
N ASN A 88 16.99 2.68 11.95
CA ASN A 88 17.62 2.37 10.68
C ASN A 88 17.36 0.91 10.22
N TRP A 89 17.28 -0.03 11.14
CA TRP A 89 17.00 -1.43 10.79
C TRP A 89 15.60 -1.65 10.19
N HIS A 90 14.62 -0.76 10.42
CA HIS A 90 13.31 -0.87 9.80
C HIS A 90 13.37 -0.75 8.26
N TYR A 91 14.41 -0.11 7.70
CA TYR A 91 14.59 -0.06 6.25
C TYR A 91 14.90 -1.45 5.65
N LEU A 92 15.32 -2.43 6.46
CA LEU A 92 15.45 -3.83 6.01
C LEU A 92 14.11 -4.45 5.61
N LEU A 93 12.97 -3.87 6.00
CA LEU A 93 11.65 -4.30 5.54
C LEU A 93 11.47 -4.18 4.02
N PHE A 94 12.26 -3.35 3.35
CA PHE A 94 12.27 -3.28 1.87
C PHE A 94 13.03 -4.44 1.23
N LEU A 95 13.92 -5.12 1.98
CA LEU A 95 14.83 -6.11 1.44
C LEU A 95 14.12 -7.29 0.73
N PRO A 96 13.05 -7.90 1.28
CA PRO A 96 12.33 -8.98 0.60
C PRO A 96 11.79 -8.55 -0.77
N GLY A 97 11.18 -7.35 -0.85
CA GLY A 97 10.67 -6.81 -2.11
C GLY A 97 11.78 -6.52 -3.13
N VAL A 98 12.93 -6.00 -2.69
CA VAL A 98 14.10 -5.77 -3.57
C VAL A 98 14.65 -7.09 -4.10
N LEU A 99 14.86 -8.07 -3.22
CA LEU A 99 15.37 -9.40 -3.61
C LEU A 99 14.41 -10.09 -4.59
N MET A 100 13.10 -9.99 -4.36
CA MET A 100 12.07 -10.52 -5.23
C MET A 100 12.17 -9.90 -6.63
N ASN A 101 12.26 -8.58 -6.73
CA ASN A 101 12.39 -7.88 -8.02
C ASN A 101 13.70 -8.25 -8.76
N ILE A 102 14.81 -8.44 -8.04
CA ILE A 102 16.06 -8.90 -8.63
C ILE A 102 15.90 -10.33 -9.18
N THR A 103 15.29 -11.23 -8.42
CA THR A 103 15.11 -12.62 -8.84
C THR A 103 14.12 -12.77 -9.99
N THR A 104 13.03 -11.98 -10.01
CA THR A 104 12.04 -11.98 -11.09
C THR A 104 12.69 -11.57 -12.42
N ASN A 105 13.57 -10.58 -12.41
CA ASN A 105 14.19 -10.03 -13.61
C ASN A 105 15.58 -10.66 -13.94
N SER A 106 16.09 -11.57 -13.10
CA SER A 106 17.38 -12.24 -13.36
C SER A 106 17.21 -13.58 -14.07
N LEU A 107 18.14 -13.91 -14.97
CA LEU A 107 18.18 -15.19 -15.71
C LEU A 107 18.81 -16.36 -14.90
N VAL A 108 18.75 -16.34 -13.58
CA VAL A 108 19.44 -17.31 -12.71
C VAL A 108 18.72 -18.66 -12.70
N LEU A 109 19.47 -19.73 -12.93
CA LEU A 109 19.00 -21.12 -13.16
C LEU A 109 18.26 -21.79 -11.99
N ASN A 110 18.45 -21.38 -10.74
CA ASN A 110 17.75 -21.94 -9.55
C ASN A 110 16.59 -21.06 -9.06
N ARG A 111 15.90 -20.43 -9.98
CA ARG A 111 14.89 -19.39 -9.80
C ARG A 111 13.68 -19.86 -8.98
N ILE A 112 13.18 -21.06 -9.22
CA ILE A 112 11.86 -21.51 -8.72
C ILE A 112 11.88 -21.71 -7.19
N MET A 113 12.85 -22.42 -6.64
CA MET A 113 12.89 -22.72 -5.21
C MET A 113 13.14 -21.47 -4.35
N PHE A 114 14.07 -20.61 -4.79
CA PHE A 114 14.39 -19.35 -4.10
C PHE A 114 13.22 -18.37 -4.17
N PHE A 115 12.52 -18.35 -5.29
CA PHE A 115 11.33 -17.53 -5.49
C PHE A 115 10.19 -17.92 -4.53
N HIS A 116 9.88 -19.22 -4.40
CA HIS A 116 8.86 -19.70 -3.45
C HIS A 116 9.22 -19.32 -2.00
N MET A 117 10.48 -19.52 -1.59
CA MET A 117 10.92 -19.14 -0.26
C MET A 117 10.76 -17.64 0.01
N LEU A 118 11.08 -16.78 -0.97
CA LEU A 118 10.88 -15.33 -0.85
C LEU A 118 9.39 -14.95 -0.74
N TYR A 119 8.50 -15.63 -1.47
CA TYR A 119 7.06 -15.43 -1.34
C TYR A 119 6.55 -15.81 0.05
N GLU A 120 6.97 -16.93 0.60
CA GLU A 120 6.61 -17.35 1.96
C GLU A 120 7.06 -16.31 3.01
N ILE A 121 8.31 -15.83 2.90
CA ILE A 121 8.83 -14.76 3.76
C ILE A 121 8.00 -13.48 3.60
N PHE A 122 7.62 -13.15 2.38
CA PHE A 122 6.79 -11.97 2.10
C PHE A 122 5.41 -12.09 2.74
N TYR A 123 4.71 -13.22 2.60
CA TYR A 123 3.41 -13.43 3.24
C TYR A 123 3.50 -13.38 4.76
N LEU A 124 4.53 -13.97 5.35
CA LEU A 124 4.78 -13.87 6.79
C LEU A 124 5.00 -12.42 7.21
N LEU A 125 5.83 -11.67 6.49
CA LEU A 125 6.09 -10.26 6.76
C LEU A 125 4.80 -9.42 6.64
N THR A 126 4.01 -9.66 5.60
CA THR A 126 2.71 -9.01 5.37
C THR A 126 1.78 -9.24 6.57
N PHE A 127 1.64 -10.47 7.02
CA PHE A 127 0.84 -10.81 8.19
C PHE A 127 1.33 -10.11 9.47
N LEU A 128 2.65 -10.13 9.72
CA LEU A 128 3.24 -9.46 10.88
C LEU A 128 3.03 -7.94 10.84
N LEU A 129 3.15 -7.31 9.67
CA LEU A 129 2.89 -5.89 9.50
C LEU A 129 1.42 -5.55 9.74
N ILE A 130 0.47 -6.37 9.28
CA ILE A 130 -0.95 -6.17 9.52
C ILE A 130 -1.27 -6.23 11.02
N VAL A 131 -0.77 -7.25 11.73
CA VAL A 131 -0.93 -7.36 13.20
C VAL A 131 -0.34 -6.14 13.89
N TYR A 132 0.84 -5.68 13.45
CA TYR A 132 1.49 -4.48 13.98
C TYR A 132 0.65 -3.22 13.75
N PHE A 133 0.03 -3.04 12.57
CA PHE A 133 -0.85 -1.93 12.29
C PHE A 133 -2.06 -1.89 13.23
N PHE A 134 -2.75 -3.02 13.42
CA PHE A 134 -3.90 -3.09 14.33
C PHE A 134 -3.50 -2.77 15.76
N LYS A 135 -2.35 -3.24 16.22
CA LYS A 135 -1.80 -2.87 17.53
C LYS A 135 -1.59 -1.37 17.66
N ILE A 136 -0.95 -0.73 16.67
CA ILE A 136 -0.72 0.71 16.68
C ILE A 136 -2.03 1.49 16.68
N PHE A 137 -3.00 1.10 15.88
CA PHE A 137 -4.30 1.78 15.85
C PHE A 137 -4.99 1.71 17.20
N SER A 138 -5.01 0.54 17.84
CA SER A 138 -5.58 0.37 19.17
C SER A 138 -4.87 1.24 20.21
N GLU A 139 -3.54 1.25 20.24
CA GLU A 139 -2.75 2.09 21.16
C GLU A 139 -2.99 3.60 20.90
N HIS A 140 -3.12 3.99 19.65
CA HIS A 140 -3.38 5.39 19.27
C HIS A 140 -4.79 5.83 19.69
N GLU A 141 -5.81 5.00 19.44
CA GLU A 141 -7.20 5.28 19.84
C GLU A 141 -7.34 5.39 21.38
N LEU A 142 -6.67 4.53 22.13
CA LEU A 142 -6.65 4.61 23.58
C LEU A 142 -6.06 5.95 24.08
N LYS A 143 -4.92 6.34 23.53
CA LYS A 143 -4.29 7.62 23.87
C LYS A 143 -5.14 8.82 23.48
N LEU A 144 -5.82 8.78 22.33
CA LEU A 144 -6.71 9.87 21.93
C LEU A 144 -7.86 10.06 22.93
N LYS A 145 -8.44 8.96 23.45
CA LYS A 145 -9.51 9.01 24.45
C LYS A 145 -9.05 9.59 25.78
N GLU A 146 -7.79 9.41 26.15
CA GLU A 146 -7.21 9.99 27.37
C GLU A 146 -7.05 11.52 27.29
N PHE A 147 -6.77 12.05 26.09
CA PHE A 147 -6.44 13.48 25.92
C PHE A 147 -7.57 14.32 25.33
N TYR A 148 -8.57 13.71 24.70
CA TYR A 148 -9.62 14.44 24.00
C TYR A 148 -11.01 13.90 24.33
N SER A 149 -11.93 14.80 24.64
CA SER A 149 -13.36 14.48 24.87
C SER A 149 -14.11 14.09 23.60
N SER A 150 -13.64 14.53 22.41
CA SER A 150 -14.16 14.14 21.10
C SER A 150 -13.03 13.68 20.20
N THR A 151 -13.11 12.42 19.74
CA THR A 151 -12.08 11.76 18.93
C THR A 151 -12.44 11.63 17.45
N GLU A 152 -13.68 11.94 17.06
CA GLU A 152 -14.24 11.64 15.73
C GLU A 152 -13.37 12.10 14.54
N LYS A 153 -12.75 13.28 14.65
CA LYS A 153 -11.91 13.83 13.57
C LYS A 153 -10.42 13.51 13.71
N LYS A 154 -10.01 12.82 14.79
CA LYS A 154 -8.60 12.57 15.11
C LYS A 154 -8.20 11.11 14.94
N THR A 155 -9.16 10.25 14.69
CA THR A 155 -8.91 8.81 14.46
C THR A 155 -8.25 8.56 13.12
N LEU A 156 -7.37 7.57 13.07
CA LEU A 156 -6.79 7.06 11.83
C LEU A 156 -7.70 6.03 11.14
N ALA A 157 -9.03 6.19 11.28
CA ALA A 157 -10.02 5.23 10.79
C ALA A 157 -9.88 4.95 9.27
N TRP A 158 -9.63 5.99 8.48
CA TRP A 158 -9.42 5.83 7.04
C TRP A 158 -8.18 4.97 6.72
N LEU A 159 -7.11 5.10 7.50
CA LEU A 159 -5.90 4.29 7.32
C LEU A 159 -6.13 2.85 7.74
N LYS A 160 -6.96 2.61 8.77
CA LYS A 160 -7.42 1.27 9.13
C LYS A 160 -8.20 0.62 7.99
N ASN A 161 -9.14 1.37 7.38
CA ASN A 161 -9.90 0.87 6.22
C ASN A 161 -8.98 0.57 5.04
N LEU A 162 -7.97 1.40 4.79
CA LEU A 162 -6.97 1.17 3.74
C LEU A 162 -6.20 -0.15 3.96
N ILE A 163 -5.77 -0.42 5.19
CA ILE A 163 -5.10 -1.68 5.53
C ILE A 163 -6.05 -2.88 5.35
N ILE A 164 -7.34 -2.73 5.70
CA ILE A 164 -8.34 -3.79 5.48
C ILE A 164 -8.52 -4.07 3.98
N ILE A 165 -8.57 -3.04 3.14
CA ILE A 165 -8.66 -3.21 1.68
C ILE A 165 -7.43 -3.95 1.14
N ILE A 166 -6.23 -3.56 1.56
CA ILE A 166 -4.98 -4.23 1.15
C ILE A 166 -4.97 -5.70 1.61
N PHE A 167 -5.40 -5.96 2.85
CA PHE A 167 -5.51 -7.33 3.35
C PHE A 167 -6.50 -8.17 2.53
N SER A 168 -7.67 -7.58 2.21
CA SER A 168 -8.67 -8.24 1.39
C SER A 168 -8.13 -8.59 0.00
N PHE A 169 -7.33 -7.69 -0.60
CA PHE A 169 -6.70 -7.94 -1.89
C PHE A 169 -5.73 -9.13 -1.83
N HIS A 170 -4.82 -9.16 -0.85
CA HIS A 170 -3.91 -10.31 -0.69
C HIS A 170 -4.66 -11.61 -0.35
N PHE A 171 -5.79 -11.52 0.33
CA PHE A 171 -6.65 -12.68 0.54
C PHE A 171 -7.27 -13.17 -0.77
N PHE A 172 -7.68 -12.28 -1.66
CA PHE A 172 -8.16 -12.65 -3.01
C PHE A 172 -7.06 -13.30 -3.84
N GLU A 173 -5.84 -12.77 -3.86
CA GLU A 173 -4.68 -13.39 -4.54
C GLU A 173 -4.43 -14.82 -4.01
N PHE A 174 -4.53 -15.02 -2.70
CA PHE A 174 -4.39 -16.33 -2.09
C PHE A 174 -5.52 -17.29 -2.52
N VAL A 175 -6.77 -16.82 -2.56
CA VAL A 175 -7.92 -17.61 -3.00
C VAL A 175 -7.77 -18.00 -4.48
N GLU A 176 -7.36 -17.07 -5.34
CA GLU A 176 -7.12 -17.32 -6.76
C GLU A 176 -6.05 -18.41 -6.96
N ALA A 177 -4.96 -18.36 -6.19
CA ALA A 177 -3.89 -19.37 -6.26
C ALA A 177 -4.34 -20.79 -5.90
N ILE A 178 -5.44 -20.95 -5.15
CA ILE A 178 -5.99 -22.26 -4.75
C ILE A 178 -7.05 -22.76 -5.73
N ILE A 179 -7.70 -21.88 -6.51
CA ILE A 179 -8.76 -22.26 -7.45
C ILE A 179 -8.16 -23.07 -8.60
N PRO A 180 -8.76 -24.25 -8.95
CA PRO A 180 -8.31 -25.02 -10.10
C PRO A 180 -8.38 -24.20 -11.40
N THR A 181 -7.37 -24.32 -12.27
CA THR A 181 -7.21 -23.56 -13.52
C THR A 181 -8.47 -23.52 -14.40
N LYS A 182 -9.21 -24.62 -14.52
CA LYS A 182 -10.46 -24.65 -15.30
C LYS A 182 -11.57 -23.71 -14.80
N ARG A 183 -11.61 -23.40 -13.50
CA ARG A 183 -12.56 -22.43 -12.93
C ARG A 183 -11.98 -21.02 -12.92
N ALA A 184 -10.66 -20.88 -12.94
CA ALA A 184 -10.01 -19.58 -13.04
C ALA A 184 -10.38 -18.88 -14.34
N ASP A 185 -10.40 -19.61 -15.48
CA ASP A 185 -10.79 -19.08 -16.80
C ASP A 185 -12.24 -18.53 -16.82
N GLU A 186 -13.18 -19.21 -16.11
CA GLU A 186 -14.57 -18.74 -15.99
C GLU A 186 -14.72 -17.48 -15.16
N LEU A 187 -13.79 -17.25 -14.24
CA LEU A 187 -13.79 -16.13 -13.30
C LEU A 187 -12.84 -14.99 -13.72
N GLU A 188 -12.10 -15.17 -14.80
CA GLU A 188 -11.09 -14.22 -15.28
C GLU A 188 -11.62 -12.79 -15.39
N PHE A 189 -12.81 -12.63 -15.96
CA PHE A 189 -13.47 -11.32 -16.07
C PHE A 189 -13.73 -10.68 -14.70
N ILE A 190 -14.17 -11.47 -13.71
CA ILE A 190 -14.44 -10.98 -12.35
C ILE A 190 -13.14 -10.56 -11.68
N PHE A 191 -12.10 -11.38 -11.79
CA PHE A 191 -10.79 -11.07 -11.23
C PHE A 191 -10.18 -9.82 -11.87
N SER A 192 -10.25 -9.67 -13.20
CA SER A 192 -9.77 -8.48 -13.91
C SER A 192 -10.42 -7.20 -13.37
N ILE A 193 -11.74 -7.19 -13.18
CA ILE A 193 -12.45 -6.04 -12.59
C ILE A 193 -11.99 -5.80 -11.15
N LEU A 194 -11.87 -6.84 -10.32
CA LEU A 194 -11.43 -6.70 -8.93
C LEU A 194 -10.00 -6.14 -8.83
N TYR A 195 -9.09 -6.63 -9.68
CA TYR A 195 -7.71 -6.13 -9.75
C TYR A 195 -7.63 -4.66 -10.16
N SER A 196 -8.52 -4.20 -11.05
CA SER A 196 -8.58 -2.80 -11.46
C SER A 196 -9.24 -1.91 -10.38
N LEU A 197 -10.29 -2.40 -9.71
CA LEU A 197 -11.00 -1.66 -8.67
C LEU A 197 -10.20 -1.51 -7.38
N PHE A 198 -9.31 -2.44 -7.07
CA PHE A 198 -8.50 -2.40 -5.85
C PHE A 198 -7.64 -1.13 -5.77
N PRO A 199 -6.71 -0.86 -6.70
CA PRO A 199 -5.89 0.34 -6.64
C PRO A 199 -6.73 1.62 -6.77
N PHE A 200 -7.80 1.62 -7.56
CA PHE A 200 -8.73 2.73 -7.67
C PHE A 200 -9.37 3.09 -6.32
N SER A 201 -9.87 2.09 -5.58
CA SER A 201 -10.48 2.30 -4.27
C SER A 201 -9.49 2.88 -3.25
N LEU A 202 -8.22 2.44 -3.28
CA LEU A 202 -7.17 2.98 -2.42
C LEU A 202 -6.87 4.45 -2.75
N VAL A 203 -6.73 4.80 -4.03
CA VAL A 203 -6.47 6.18 -4.45
C VAL A 203 -7.62 7.10 -4.06
N TYR A 204 -8.87 6.65 -4.27
CA TYR A 204 -10.05 7.40 -3.86
C TYR A 204 -10.10 7.62 -2.35
N LEU A 205 -9.88 6.56 -1.57
CA LEU A 205 -9.89 6.64 -0.10
C LEU A 205 -8.83 7.61 0.41
N ILE A 206 -7.61 7.56 -0.15
CA ILE A 206 -6.53 8.47 0.21
C ILE A 206 -6.86 9.90 -0.22
N GLY A 207 -7.33 10.10 -1.45
CA GLY A 207 -7.69 11.41 -1.98
C GLY A 207 -8.70 12.13 -1.09
N VAL A 208 -9.81 11.46 -0.73
CA VAL A 208 -10.85 12.06 0.12
C VAL A 208 -10.34 12.33 1.55
N ASN A 209 -9.61 11.39 2.15
CA ASN A 209 -9.27 11.49 3.58
C ASN A 209 -7.96 12.23 3.85
N ALA A 210 -6.92 12.05 3.05
CA ALA A 210 -5.65 12.68 3.30
C ALA A 210 -5.69 14.20 3.09
N PHE A 211 -6.53 14.69 2.17
CA PHE A 211 -6.76 16.13 1.99
C PHE A 211 -7.62 16.74 3.09
N THR A 212 -8.67 16.03 3.53
CA THR A 212 -9.56 16.52 4.61
C THR A 212 -8.90 16.48 5.98
N GLN A 213 -7.95 15.56 6.20
CA GLN A 213 -7.20 15.46 7.46
C GLN A 213 -6.07 16.49 7.60
N SER A 214 -5.85 17.36 6.63
CA SER A 214 -4.75 18.32 6.65
C SER A 214 -4.68 19.17 7.94
N HIS A 215 -5.81 19.43 8.58
CA HIS A 215 -5.91 20.29 9.76
C HIS A 215 -5.85 19.57 11.12
N ILE A 216 -5.89 18.22 11.16
CA ILE A 216 -6.09 17.49 12.41
C ILE A 216 -4.80 17.26 13.21
N PHE A 217 -3.66 17.20 12.53
CA PHE A 217 -2.36 16.87 13.15
C PHE A 217 -1.48 18.09 13.48
N GLU A 218 -2.00 19.31 13.41
CA GLU A 218 -1.26 20.52 13.85
C GLU A 218 -1.04 20.57 15.37
N TYR A 219 -1.77 19.75 16.13
CA TYR A 219 -1.57 19.65 17.57
C TYR A 219 -0.60 18.50 17.88
N GLU A 220 0.64 18.86 18.24
CA GLU A 220 1.57 17.93 18.87
C GLU A 220 0.90 17.29 20.08
N LEU A 221 0.79 15.98 20.09
CA LEU A 221 0.26 15.28 21.25
C LEU A 221 1.17 15.61 22.47
N PRO A 222 0.60 16.05 23.61
CA PRO A 222 1.39 16.55 24.76
C PRO A 222 2.43 15.57 25.30
N TYR A 223 2.31 14.27 24.99
CA TYR A 223 3.22 13.23 25.47
C TYR A 223 4.65 13.30 24.88
N GLN A 224 4.88 14.12 23.85
CA GLN A 224 6.24 14.30 23.29
C GLN A 224 7.12 15.22 24.13
N LYS A 225 6.56 16.05 25.02
CA LYS A 225 7.31 16.99 25.86
C LYS A 225 7.95 16.37 27.12
N THR A 226 7.71 15.10 27.43
CA THR A 226 8.18 14.48 28.68
C THR A 226 9.43 13.60 28.54
N LYS A 227 10.16 13.68 27.41
CA LYS A 227 11.47 13.03 27.24
C LYS A 227 12.46 14.04 26.65
N GLY A 228 12.77 15.05 27.44
CA GLY A 228 13.96 15.87 27.34
C GLY A 228 14.87 15.50 28.50
#